data_25f8588a9e34fa9fdfe7c677f8fd0d02
#
_entry.id   25f8588a9e34fa9fdfe7c677f8fd0d02
#
_cell.length_a   1.000
_cell.length_b   1.000
_cell.length_c   1.000
_cell.angle_alpha   90.00
_cell.angle_beta   90.00
_cell.angle_gamma   90.00
#
_symmetry.space_group_name_H-M   'P 1'
#
loop_
_entity.id
_entity.type
_entity.pdbx_description
1 polymer ?
#
loop_
_entity_poly.entity_id
_entity_poly.type
_entity_poly.pdbx_seq_one_letter_code
_entity_poly.pdbx_strand_id
1 'polypeptide(L)'
;MTALEYFNSTHGARKGLADTALKTADAGYLTRRLVDVAQDVVISEVDCGTINGIVADDLKEGEDIIEPLSERILGRTLLEDFIENGKVLIKAGTMIRDDEAKLVSDSNVESLRIRSVLTCESLRGVCAKCYGWNPSNHKLVDLGTSVGIQAAQSIGEPGTQLTLRTFHIGGTATRIIEQSEMQTKRAGIVKFSDNLEVAIAKDSSGISVTRCMVRHAKLTITAKDGKTFDYNVPYGANLNVVDGEKVNAETILFQWDPYTDVILARQTGTVELKDFIENETYQVCLLYTSPSPRDGLLSRMP
;
A
#
# COMPACT_ATOMS: atom_id res chain seq x y z
N MET A 1 -6.40 -27.93 25.48
CA MET A 1 -5.15 -28.27 24.77
C MET A 1 -4.71 -29.63 25.23
N THR A 2 -4.69 -30.60 24.34
CA THR A 2 -4.22 -31.96 24.64
C THR A 2 -2.69 -31.98 24.63
N ALA A 3 -2.08 -33.06 25.24
CA ALA A 3 -0.62 -33.21 25.25
C ALA A 3 -0.05 -33.27 23.81
N LEU A 4 -0.79 -33.86 22.88
CA LEU A 4 -0.40 -33.93 21.46
C LEU A 4 -0.43 -32.59 20.76
N GLU A 5 -1.45 -31.78 21.02
CA GLU A 5 -1.55 -30.40 20.48
C GLU A 5 -0.41 -29.52 21.02
N TYR A 6 -0.07 -29.64 22.30
CA TYR A 6 1.05 -28.93 22.88
C TYR A 6 2.38 -29.34 22.21
N PHE A 7 2.60 -30.63 22.02
CA PHE A 7 3.80 -31.14 21.36
C PHE A 7 3.91 -30.62 19.91
N ASN A 8 2.83 -30.65 19.15
CA ASN A 8 2.82 -30.09 17.80
C ASN A 8 3.08 -28.59 17.77
N SER A 9 2.53 -27.83 18.73
CA SER A 9 2.75 -26.37 18.83
C SER A 9 4.22 -26.03 19.09
N THR A 10 4.97 -26.89 19.80
CA THR A 10 6.40 -26.68 20.10
C THR A 10 7.27 -26.73 18.83
N HIS A 11 6.90 -27.52 17.82
CA HIS A 11 7.60 -27.54 16.53
C HIS A 11 7.44 -26.22 15.79
N GLY A 12 6.24 -25.68 15.76
CA GLY A 12 5.97 -24.35 15.18
C GLY A 12 6.75 -23.25 15.90
N ALA A 13 6.77 -23.28 17.23
CA ALA A 13 7.52 -22.32 18.04
C ALA A 13 9.03 -22.38 17.78
N ARG A 14 9.62 -23.59 17.71
CA ARG A 14 11.05 -23.78 17.42
C ARG A 14 11.43 -23.26 16.03
N LYS A 15 10.61 -23.55 15.01
CA LYS A 15 10.84 -23.04 13.66
C LYS A 15 10.72 -21.51 13.62
N GLY A 16 9.71 -20.93 14.29
CA GLY A 16 9.56 -19.48 14.41
C GLY A 16 10.78 -18.81 15.04
N LEU A 17 11.38 -19.41 16.09
CA LEU A 17 12.61 -18.93 16.69
C LEU A 17 13.80 -18.96 15.72
N ALA A 18 13.97 -20.03 14.97
CA ALA A 18 15.03 -20.15 13.98
C ALA A 18 14.83 -19.13 12.83
N ASP A 19 13.61 -19.02 12.30
CA ASP A 19 13.27 -18.05 11.25
C ASP A 19 13.49 -16.60 11.71
N THR A 20 13.16 -16.29 12.96
CA THR A 20 13.40 -14.95 13.54
C THR A 20 14.89 -14.64 13.60
N ALA A 21 15.71 -15.60 14.05
CA ALA A 21 17.16 -15.39 14.14
C ALA A 21 17.79 -15.14 12.76
N LEU A 22 17.36 -15.83 11.72
CA LEU A 22 17.83 -15.64 10.34
C LEU A 22 17.35 -14.31 9.76
N LYS A 23 16.08 -13.98 9.89
CA LYS A 23 15.51 -12.74 9.36
C LYS A 23 16.05 -11.48 10.02
N THR A 24 16.53 -11.55 11.25
CA THR A 24 17.19 -10.44 11.93
C THR A 24 18.47 -10.02 11.18
N ALA A 25 19.24 -10.99 10.68
CA ALA A 25 20.42 -10.70 9.87
C ALA A 25 20.06 -10.02 8.56
N ASP A 26 18.99 -10.46 7.89
CA ASP A 26 18.49 -9.85 6.63
C ASP A 26 18.02 -8.41 6.85
N ALA A 27 17.30 -8.14 7.94
CA ALA A 27 16.87 -6.79 8.31
C ALA A 27 18.07 -5.88 8.59
N GLY A 28 19.10 -6.37 9.29
CA GLY A 28 20.33 -5.63 9.54
C GLY A 28 21.10 -5.33 8.25
N TYR A 29 21.19 -6.30 7.34
CA TYR A 29 21.82 -6.11 6.05
C TYR A 29 21.07 -5.11 5.16
N LEU A 30 19.72 -5.17 5.15
CA LEU A 30 18.91 -4.18 4.44
C LEU A 30 19.16 -2.76 4.97
N THR A 31 19.13 -2.59 6.30
CA THR A 31 19.41 -1.29 6.93
C THR A 31 20.78 -0.74 6.54
N ARG A 32 21.81 -1.58 6.58
CA ARG A 32 23.16 -1.19 6.15
C ARG A 32 23.18 -0.73 4.70
N ARG A 33 22.57 -1.48 3.79
CA ARG A 33 22.51 -1.10 2.37
C ARG A 33 21.76 0.21 2.14
N LEU A 34 20.67 0.43 2.87
CA LEU A 34 19.93 1.69 2.82
C LEU A 34 20.78 2.86 3.29
N VAL A 35 21.56 2.70 4.37
CA VAL A 35 22.48 3.72 4.86
C VAL A 35 23.59 3.98 3.84
N ASP A 36 24.21 2.94 3.27
CA ASP A 36 25.28 3.08 2.28
C ASP A 36 24.83 3.89 1.04
N VAL A 37 23.57 3.73 0.60
CA VAL A 37 23.00 4.48 -0.53
C VAL A 37 22.58 5.90 -0.14
N ALA A 38 22.01 6.07 1.06
CA ALA A 38 21.39 7.33 1.47
C ALA A 38 22.32 8.27 2.26
N GLN A 39 23.55 7.86 2.59
CA GLN A 39 24.47 8.66 3.44
C GLN A 39 24.81 10.03 2.84
N ASP A 40 24.81 10.15 1.52
CA ASP A 40 25.12 11.41 0.83
C ASP A 40 23.93 12.38 0.77
N VAL A 41 22.73 11.94 1.19
CA VAL A 41 21.54 12.80 1.24
C VAL A 41 21.57 13.62 2.53
N VAL A 42 22.14 14.82 2.40
CA VAL A 42 22.32 15.79 3.49
C VAL A 42 21.63 17.09 3.11
N ILE A 43 21.18 17.85 4.12
CA ILE A 43 20.65 19.19 3.89
C ILE A 43 21.80 20.13 3.50
N SER A 44 21.88 20.50 2.21
CA SER A 44 22.99 21.28 1.65
C SER A 44 22.73 22.76 1.61
N GLU A 45 21.46 23.19 1.45
CA GLU A 45 21.05 24.58 1.31
C GLU A 45 19.69 24.84 1.95
N VAL A 46 19.35 26.10 2.17
CA VAL A 46 18.06 26.47 2.78
C VAL A 46 16.92 26.35 1.76
N ASP A 47 17.16 26.82 0.53
CA ASP A 47 16.12 26.90 -0.51
C ASP A 47 16.73 26.71 -1.90
N CYS A 48 16.28 25.70 -2.64
CA CYS A 48 16.70 25.45 -4.02
C CYS A 48 15.93 26.29 -5.05
N GLY A 49 14.91 27.04 -4.65
CA GLY A 49 14.12 27.89 -5.53
C GLY A 49 13.25 27.16 -6.54
N THR A 50 13.02 25.84 -6.40
CA THR A 50 12.19 25.07 -7.33
C THR A 50 10.77 25.60 -7.40
N ILE A 51 10.22 25.59 -8.61
CA ILE A 51 8.79 25.85 -8.90
C ILE A 51 7.97 24.54 -8.99
N ASN A 52 8.66 23.40 -8.90
CA ASN A 52 8.05 22.08 -8.98
C ASN A 52 7.66 21.60 -7.58
N GLY A 53 6.50 21.00 -7.48
CA GLY A 53 5.99 20.41 -6.25
C GLY A 53 5.07 19.23 -6.52
N ILE A 54 4.58 18.64 -5.47
CA ILE A 54 3.56 17.59 -5.54
C ILE A 54 2.22 18.12 -5.06
N VAL A 55 1.16 17.56 -5.60
CA VAL A 55 -0.20 17.81 -5.11
C VAL A 55 -0.46 16.85 -3.95
N ALA A 56 -0.81 17.40 -2.80
CA ALA A 56 -1.27 16.66 -1.64
C ALA A 56 -2.80 16.75 -1.57
N ASP A 57 -3.44 15.63 -1.40
CA ASP A 57 -4.88 15.45 -1.22
C ASP A 57 -5.13 14.48 -0.06
N ASP A 58 -6.39 14.27 0.32
CA ASP A 58 -6.72 13.23 1.29
C ASP A 58 -6.35 11.85 0.73
N LEU A 59 -5.70 11.03 1.54
CA LEU A 59 -5.51 9.61 1.19
C LEU A 59 -6.80 8.86 1.49
N LYS A 60 -7.51 8.47 0.43
CA LYS A 60 -8.79 7.76 0.53
C LYS A 60 -8.66 6.35 -0.03
N GLU A 61 -9.32 5.40 0.61
CA GLU A 61 -9.52 4.06 0.09
C GLU A 61 -11.04 3.79 0.05
N GLY A 62 -11.60 3.91 -1.16
CA GLY A 62 -13.05 3.92 -1.33
C GLY A 62 -13.69 5.11 -0.64
N GLU A 63 -14.49 4.85 0.40
CA GLU A 63 -15.19 5.87 1.19
C GLU A 63 -14.44 6.30 2.46
N ASP A 64 -13.46 5.53 2.88
CA ASP A 64 -12.73 5.79 4.11
C ASP A 64 -11.53 6.71 3.85
N ILE A 65 -11.38 7.75 4.67
CA ILE A 65 -10.20 8.61 4.69
C ILE A 65 -9.19 7.94 5.63
N ILE A 66 -8.09 7.44 5.04
CA ILE A 66 -7.01 6.82 5.81
C ILE A 66 -6.18 7.90 6.49
N GLU A 67 -5.84 8.95 5.74
CA GLU A 67 -5.04 10.07 6.23
C GLU A 67 -5.60 11.38 5.66
N PRO A 68 -6.07 12.30 6.52
CA PRO A 68 -6.62 13.57 6.06
C PRO A 68 -5.51 14.50 5.53
N LEU A 69 -5.89 15.43 4.64
CA LEU A 69 -4.98 16.40 4.04
C LEU A 69 -4.18 17.17 5.11
N SER A 70 -4.83 17.57 6.20
CA SER A 70 -4.20 18.32 7.30
C SER A 70 -2.99 17.63 7.91
N GLU A 71 -3.03 16.30 8.06
CA GLU A 71 -1.90 15.51 8.57
C GLU A 71 -0.81 15.33 7.52
N ARG A 72 -1.17 15.13 6.25
CA ARG A 72 -0.22 14.97 5.14
C ARG A 72 0.60 16.19 4.83
N ILE A 73 0.03 17.40 5.03
CA ILE A 73 0.74 18.67 4.78
C ILE A 73 1.52 19.17 5.98
N LEU A 74 1.30 18.62 7.16
CA LEU A 74 1.94 19.05 8.39
C LEU A 74 3.47 18.96 8.28
N GLY A 75 4.14 20.08 8.62
CA GLY A 75 5.60 20.17 8.53
C GLY A 75 6.16 20.33 7.11
N ARG A 76 5.31 20.36 6.08
CA ARG A 76 5.72 20.62 4.70
C ARG A 76 5.71 22.11 4.38
N THR A 77 6.44 22.49 3.35
CA THR A 77 6.47 23.89 2.87
C THR A 77 5.50 24.05 1.71
N LEU A 78 4.65 25.07 1.78
CA LEU A 78 3.70 25.39 0.73
C LEU A 78 4.44 25.92 -0.51
N LEU A 79 4.03 25.48 -1.70
CA LEU A 79 4.64 25.92 -2.96
C LEU A 79 3.98 27.19 -3.50
N GLU A 80 2.67 27.33 -3.40
CA GLU A 80 1.84 28.40 -3.90
C GLU A 80 1.09 29.08 -2.75
N ASP A 81 0.66 30.34 -2.94
CA ASP A 81 -0.14 31.05 -1.94
C ASP A 81 -1.48 30.35 -1.75
N PHE A 82 -1.82 30.04 -0.52
CA PHE A 82 -3.14 29.54 -0.19
C PHE A 82 -4.13 30.70 -0.04
N ILE A 83 -5.08 30.80 -0.98
CA ILE A 83 -6.04 31.89 -1.08
C ILE A 83 -7.44 31.32 -0.82
N GLU A 84 -8.14 31.86 0.17
CA GLU A 84 -9.54 31.60 0.43
C GLU A 84 -10.33 32.94 0.46
N ASN A 85 -11.45 32.95 -0.25
CA ASN A 85 -12.32 34.14 -0.35
C ASN A 85 -11.57 35.44 -0.78
N GLY A 86 -10.55 35.31 -1.63
CA GLY A 86 -9.73 36.42 -2.11
C GLY A 86 -8.71 36.96 -1.10
N LYS A 87 -8.54 36.32 0.05
CA LYS A 87 -7.50 36.60 1.04
C LYS A 87 -6.45 35.55 1.05
N VAL A 88 -5.18 35.94 1.04
CA VAL A 88 -4.05 35.03 1.24
C VAL A 88 -4.01 34.63 2.72
N LEU A 89 -4.33 33.38 3.02
CA LEU A 89 -4.26 32.84 4.38
C LEU A 89 -2.84 32.37 4.73
N ILE A 90 -2.20 31.67 3.80
CA ILE A 90 -0.83 31.18 3.98
C ILE A 90 -0.02 31.53 2.74
N LYS A 91 1.15 32.13 2.93
CA LYS A 91 2.04 32.53 1.82
C LYS A 91 2.87 31.35 1.34
N ALA A 92 3.18 31.36 0.05
CA ALA A 92 4.14 30.45 -0.55
C ALA A 92 5.49 30.49 0.20
N GLY A 93 6.12 29.33 0.31
CA GLY A 93 7.41 29.18 1.01
C GLY A 93 7.30 29.17 2.55
N THR A 94 6.08 29.26 3.12
CA THR A 94 5.84 29.09 4.56
C THR A 94 5.75 27.60 4.90
N MET A 95 6.38 27.21 5.99
CA MET A 95 6.25 25.86 6.54
C MET A 95 4.93 25.76 7.32
N ILE A 96 4.13 24.77 6.99
CA ILE A 96 2.81 24.51 7.58
C ILE A 96 3.01 23.90 8.98
N ARG A 97 2.50 24.58 10.00
CA ARG A 97 2.46 24.12 11.38
C ARG A 97 1.04 23.70 11.77
N ASP A 98 0.87 23.29 13.02
CA ASP A 98 -0.42 22.84 13.54
C ASP A 98 -1.55 23.89 13.37
N ASP A 99 -1.22 25.18 13.52
CA ASP A 99 -2.21 26.26 13.39
C ASP A 99 -2.63 26.45 11.93
N GLU A 100 -1.68 26.44 11.00
CA GLU A 100 -1.95 26.55 9.57
C GLU A 100 -2.66 25.28 9.04
N ALA A 101 -2.29 24.11 9.55
CA ALA A 101 -2.94 22.85 9.16
C ALA A 101 -4.43 22.83 9.60
N LYS A 102 -4.75 23.40 10.76
CA LYS A 102 -6.14 23.57 11.21
C LYS A 102 -6.92 24.51 10.28
N LEU A 103 -6.32 25.64 9.88
CA LEU A 103 -6.95 26.57 8.93
C LEU A 103 -7.28 25.88 7.60
N VAL A 104 -6.40 25.00 7.13
CA VAL A 104 -6.66 24.20 5.92
C VAL A 104 -7.77 23.17 6.16
N SER A 105 -7.81 22.54 7.33
CA SER A 105 -8.86 21.56 7.68
C SER A 105 -10.25 22.22 7.77
N ASP A 106 -10.32 23.48 8.25
CA ASP A 106 -11.57 24.22 8.35
C ASP A 106 -12.03 24.78 6.98
N SER A 107 -11.12 24.85 6.02
CA SER A 107 -11.43 25.22 4.64
C SER A 107 -11.87 23.98 3.83
N ASN A 108 -12.76 24.17 2.84
CA ASN A 108 -13.22 23.10 1.97
C ASN A 108 -12.27 22.84 0.79
N VAL A 109 -10.96 22.79 1.06
CA VAL A 109 -9.95 22.57 0.02
C VAL A 109 -9.63 21.07 -0.08
N GLU A 110 -9.72 20.54 -1.28
CA GLU A 110 -9.50 19.12 -1.55
C GLU A 110 -8.03 18.78 -1.81
N SER A 111 -7.23 19.74 -2.27
CA SER A 111 -5.82 19.51 -2.57
C SER A 111 -4.98 20.79 -2.45
N LEU A 112 -3.70 20.62 -2.10
CA LEU A 112 -2.72 21.70 -2.02
C LEU A 112 -1.41 21.31 -2.70
N ARG A 113 -0.71 22.29 -3.30
CA ARG A 113 0.63 22.08 -3.85
C ARG A 113 1.70 22.35 -2.80
N ILE A 114 2.45 21.34 -2.46
CA ILE A 114 3.51 21.39 -1.46
C ILE A 114 4.87 21.06 -2.08
N ARG A 115 5.93 21.55 -1.46
CA ARG A 115 7.31 21.20 -1.81
C ARG A 115 7.62 19.80 -1.31
N SER A 116 8.42 19.07 -2.08
CA SER A 116 8.79 17.69 -1.77
C SER A 116 10.28 17.47 -2.03
N VAL A 117 10.84 16.50 -1.31
CA VAL A 117 12.20 15.99 -1.55
C VAL A 117 12.32 15.44 -2.98
N LEU A 118 11.24 14.84 -3.52
CA LEU A 118 11.22 14.23 -4.86
C LEU A 118 11.34 15.24 -6.01
N THR A 119 10.95 16.50 -5.77
CA THR A 119 10.99 17.59 -6.75
C THR A 119 12.05 18.64 -6.42
N CYS A 120 12.96 18.32 -5.51
CA CYS A 120 14.04 19.21 -5.12
C CYS A 120 15.08 19.32 -6.24
N GLU A 121 15.51 20.55 -6.57
CA GLU A 121 16.47 20.85 -7.62
C GLU A 121 17.88 21.14 -7.07
N SER A 122 18.14 20.81 -5.81
CA SER A 122 19.48 20.90 -5.22
C SER A 122 20.46 19.96 -5.91
N LEU A 123 21.66 20.46 -6.23
CA LEU A 123 22.69 19.70 -6.95
C LEU A 123 23.24 18.52 -6.12
N ARG A 124 23.29 18.67 -4.81
CA ARG A 124 23.73 17.62 -3.88
C ARG A 124 22.81 17.61 -2.66
N GLY A 125 22.35 16.44 -2.27
CA GLY A 125 21.46 16.31 -1.14
C GLY A 125 20.08 16.93 -1.38
N VAL A 126 19.54 17.62 -0.40
CA VAL A 126 18.17 18.19 -0.42
C VAL A 126 18.21 19.57 0.27
N CYS A 127 17.37 20.51 -0.13
CA CYS A 127 17.24 21.79 0.57
C CYS A 127 16.27 21.69 1.77
N ALA A 128 16.47 22.55 2.76
CA ALA A 128 15.68 22.57 3.99
C ALA A 128 14.17 22.77 3.74
N LYS A 129 13.80 23.67 2.82
CA LYS A 129 12.39 23.93 2.49
C LYS A 129 11.71 22.75 1.79
N CYS A 130 12.40 22.00 0.94
CA CYS A 130 11.83 20.80 0.31
C CYS A 130 11.69 19.64 1.29
N TYR A 131 12.58 19.55 2.26
CA TYR A 131 12.48 18.55 3.32
C TYR A 131 11.37 18.89 4.32
N GLY A 132 11.34 20.14 4.80
CA GLY A 132 10.38 20.64 5.77
C GLY A 132 10.88 20.62 7.21
N TRP A 133 10.03 20.25 8.15
CA TRP A 133 10.38 20.29 9.55
C TRP A 133 11.20 19.09 10.01
N ASN A 134 11.95 19.29 11.07
CA ASN A 134 12.60 18.22 11.82
C ASN A 134 11.60 17.66 12.85
N PRO A 135 11.27 16.34 12.81
CA PRO A 135 10.29 15.73 13.73
C PRO A 135 10.61 15.88 15.22
N SER A 136 11.90 16.08 15.56
CA SER A 136 12.33 16.17 16.98
C SER A 136 11.98 17.50 17.64
N ASN A 137 12.00 18.60 16.90
CA ASN A 137 11.85 19.94 17.45
C ASN A 137 10.78 20.80 16.75
N HIS A 138 10.11 20.25 15.73
CA HIS A 138 9.07 20.92 14.92
C HIS A 138 9.51 22.26 14.28
N LYS A 139 10.82 22.39 14.05
CA LYS A 139 11.43 23.53 13.37
C LYS A 139 11.93 23.11 11.99
N LEU A 140 12.16 24.11 11.13
CA LEU A 140 12.82 23.85 9.86
C LEU A 140 14.15 23.13 10.12
N VAL A 141 14.44 22.12 9.32
CA VAL A 141 15.64 21.32 9.45
C VAL A 141 16.91 22.14 9.29
N ASP A 142 17.92 21.87 10.09
CA ASP A 142 19.20 22.57 10.07
C ASP A 142 20.07 22.11 8.91
N LEU A 143 20.92 23.02 8.38
CA LEU A 143 21.92 22.71 7.38
C LEU A 143 22.92 21.68 7.92
N GLY A 144 23.35 20.76 7.06
CA GLY A 144 24.28 19.69 7.42
C GLY A 144 23.63 18.47 8.06
N THR A 145 22.32 18.47 8.30
CA THR A 145 21.64 17.29 8.85
C THR A 145 21.61 16.16 7.83
N SER A 146 22.03 14.96 8.25
CA SER A 146 22.05 13.75 7.41
C SER A 146 20.68 13.07 7.39
N VAL A 147 19.75 13.62 6.63
CA VAL A 147 18.36 13.14 6.57
C VAL A 147 18.23 11.77 5.91
N GLY A 148 19.15 11.42 5.00
CA GLY A 148 19.16 10.12 4.37
C GLY A 148 19.50 8.99 5.33
N ILE A 149 20.43 9.21 6.25
CA ILE A 149 20.74 8.22 7.31
C ILE A 149 19.56 8.08 8.27
N GLN A 150 18.94 9.19 8.66
CA GLN A 150 17.73 9.16 9.51
C GLN A 150 16.61 8.36 8.84
N ALA A 151 16.36 8.57 7.56
CA ALA A 151 15.37 7.81 6.80
C ALA A 151 15.71 6.31 6.74
N ALA A 152 16.97 5.97 6.45
CA ALA A 152 17.42 4.59 6.39
C ALA A 152 17.26 3.86 7.75
N GLN A 153 17.57 4.55 8.84
CA GLN A 153 17.42 4.03 10.20
C GLN A 153 15.93 3.86 10.58
N SER A 154 15.07 4.83 10.24
CA SER A 154 13.64 4.75 10.54
C SER A 154 12.91 3.67 9.72
N ILE A 155 13.40 3.33 8.53
CA ILE A 155 12.90 2.21 7.72
C ILE A 155 13.44 0.87 8.27
N GLY A 156 14.70 0.82 8.69
CA GLY A 156 15.37 -0.39 9.13
C GLY A 156 14.98 -0.86 10.54
N GLU A 157 14.72 0.07 11.44
CA GLU A 157 14.35 -0.24 12.83
C GLU A 157 13.08 -1.11 12.93
N PRO A 158 11.94 -0.77 12.34
CA PRO A 158 10.77 -1.64 12.40
C PRO A 158 10.96 -2.98 11.67
N GLY A 159 11.86 -3.07 10.70
CA GLY A 159 12.21 -4.34 10.05
C GLY A 159 12.71 -5.38 11.06
N THR A 160 13.56 -4.98 11.99
CA THR A 160 14.04 -5.85 13.07
C THR A 160 12.94 -6.20 14.05
N GLN A 161 12.07 -5.25 14.42
CA GLN A 161 10.94 -5.49 15.35
C GLN A 161 9.87 -6.40 14.71
N LEU A 162 9.56 -6.23 13.43
CA LEU A 162 8.61 -7.09 12.72
C LEU A 162 9.09 -8.54 12.66
N THR A 163 10.40 -8.78 12.52
CA THR A 163 10.95 -10.14 12.58
C THR A 163 10.76 -10.78 13.95
N LEU A 164 10.84 -10.01 15.03
CA LEU A 164 10.57 -10.47 16.39
C LEU A 164 9.07 -10.71 16.63
N ARG A 165 8.19 -9.85 16.11
CA ARG A 165 6.73 -9.97 16.28
C ARG A 165 6.10 -11.12 15.49
N THR A 166 6.61 -11.49 14.33
CA THR A 166 6.11 -12.67 13.58
C THR A 166 6.24 -13.96 14.37
N PHE A 167 7.12 -14.02 15.37
CA PHE A 167 7.24 -15.14 16.28
C PHE A 167 6.01 -15.32 17.19
N HIS A 168 5.37 -14.24 17.64
CA HIS A 168 4.18 -14.29 18.49
C HIS A 168 2.88 -14.62 17.74
N ILE A 169 2.86 -14.43 16.41
CA ILE A 169 1.70 -14.69 15.55
C ILE A 169 1.74 -16.13 15.00
N GLY A 170 2.90 -16.76 14.96
CA GLY A 170 3.10 -18.11 14.42
C GLY A 170 2.49 -19.27 15.21
N GLY A 171 1.86 -19.00 16.36
CA GLY A 171 1.21 -20.02 17.19
C GLY A 171 -0.29 -20.21 16.94
N THR A 172 -0.95 -19.23 16.43
CA THR A 172 -2.34 -19.30 15.99
C THR A 172 -2.39 -18.70 14.60
N ALA A 173 -2.77 -19.51 13.60
CA ALA A 173 -3.17 -19.01 12.31
C ALA A 173 -4.36 -18.07 12.54
N THR A 174 -4.07 -16.82 12.91
CA THR A 174 -5.02 -15.75 12.75
C THR A 174 -5.14 -15.65 11.24
N ARG A 175 -6.17 -16.28 10.67
CA ARG A 175 -6.65 -15.90 9.35
C ARG A 175 -6.87 -14.40 9.45
N ILE A 176 -5.92 -13.63 8.96
CA ILE A 176 -6.22 -12.35 8.40
C ILE A 176 -7.16 -12.75 7.28
N ILE A 177 -8.45 -12.52 7.48
CA ILE A 177 -9.43 -12.57 6.39
C ILE A 177 -9.00 -11.39 5.54
N GLU A 178 -8.07 -11.65 4.62
CA GLU A 178 -7.76 -10.67 3.59
C GLU A 178 -9.09 -10.48 2.86
N GLN A 179 -9.50 -9.22 2.77
CA GLN A 179 -10.74 -8.89 2.10
C GLN A 179 -10.63 -9.44 0.67
N SER A 180 -11.41 -10.47 0.40
CA SER A 180 -11.53 -11.08 -0.93
C SER A 180 -12.66 -10.48 -1.74
N GLU A 181 -13.39 -9.52 -1.17
CA GLU A 181 -14.52 -8.84 -1.78
C GLU A 181 -14.54 -7.37 -1.36
N MET A 182 -15.00 -6.52 -2.28
CA MET A 182 -15.23 -5.11 -2.02
C MET A 182 -16.71 -4.80 -2.14
N GLN A 183 -17.28 -4.20 -1.08
CA GLN A 183 -18.67 -3.81 -1.00
C GLN A 183 -18.80 -2.29 -0.95
N THR A 184 -19.85 -1.75 -1.57
CA THR A 184 -20.16 -0.32 -1.41
C THR A 184 -20.91 -0.07 -0.11
N LYS A 185 -20.59 1.01 0.59
CA LYS A 185 -21.33 1.44 1.80
C LYS A 185 -22.53 2.31 1.47
N ARG A 186 -22.64 2.83 0.24
CA ARG A 186 -23.69 3.77 -0.18
C ARG A 186 -24.33 3.35 -1.50
N ALA A 187 -25.56 3.80 -1.68
CA ALA A 187 -26.26 3.64 -2.95
C ALA A 187 -25.78 4.69 -3.97
N GLY A 188 -25.52 4.26 -5.20
CA GLY A 188 -25.04 5.15 -6.26
C GLY A 188 -25.15 4.54 -7.65
N ILE A 189 -24.55 5.21 -8.62
CA ILE A 189 -24.41 4.74 -10.00
C ILE A 189 -22.93 4.40 -10.22
N VAL A 190 -22.68 3.19 -10.68
CA VAL A 190 -21.34 2.70 -11.03
C VAL A 190 -20.92 3.30 -12.36
N LYS A 191 -19.69 3.80 -12.44
CA LYS A 191 -19.07 4.21 -13.68
C LYS A 191 -17.68 3.58 -13.78
N PHE A 192 -17.40 2.93 -14.89
CA PHE A 192 -16.08 2.36 -15.15
C PHE A 192 -15.14 3.47 -15.62
N SER A 193 -13.90 3.42 -15.17
CA SER A 193 -12.85 4.29 -15.71
C SER A 193 -12.55 3.91 -17.16
N ASP A 194 -12.16 4.89 -17.99
CA ASP A 194 -11.79 4.67 -19.39
C ASP A 194 -10.65 3.64 -19.55
N ASN A 195 -9.88 3.41 -18.52
CA ASN A 195 -8.79 2.43 -18.49
C ASN A 195 -9.25 1.02 -18.07
N LEU A 196 -10.51 0.82 -17.68
CA LEU A 196 -10.99 -0.48 -17.23
C LEU A 196 -11.40 -1.32 -18.42
N GLU A 197 -10.51 -2.23 -18.84
CA GLU A 197 -10.82 -3.25 -19.83
C GLU A 197 -11.35 -4.50 -19.13
N VAL A 198 -12.48 -5.03 -19.62
CA VAL A 198 -13.13 -6.21 -19.08
C VAL A 198 -13.21 -7.31 -20.11
N ALA A 199 -13.08 -8.55 -19.70
CA ALA A 199 -13.30 -9.73 -20.51
C ALA A 199 -14.31 -10.66 -19.88
N ILE A 200 -15.17 -11.26 -20.68
CA ILE A 200 -16.09 -12.30 -20.23
C ILE A 200 -15.33 -13.62 -20.24
N ALA A 201 -15.11 -14.20 -19.08
CA ALA A 201 -14.48 -15.49 -18.90
C ALA A 201 -15.47 -16.49 -18.30
N LYS A 202 -15.21 -17.79 -18.46
CA LYS A 202 -15.94 -18.83 -17.72
C LYS A 202 -15.11 -19.22 -16.51
N ASP A 203 -15.73 -19.19 -15.37
CA ASP A 203 -15.11 -19.68 -14.14
C ASP A 203 -15.01 -21.21 -14.16
N SER A 204 -14.26 -21.81 -13.22
CA SER A 204 -14.13 -23.26 -13.02
C SER A 204 -15.48 -23.97 -12.92
N SER A 205 -16.53 -23.28 -12.47
CA SER A 205 -17.92 -23.76 -12.39
C SER A 205 -18.72 -23.60 -13.71
N GLY A 206 -18.11 -23.07 -14.80
CA GLY A 206 -18.77 -22.83 -16.07
C GLY A 206 -19.67 -21.59 -16.13
N ILE A 207 -19.71 -20.80 -15.08
CA ILE A 207 -20.49 -19.56 -15.01
C ILE A 207 -19.70 -18.45 -15.72
N SER A 208 -20.38 -17.65 -16.54
CA SER A 208 -19.78 -16.48 -17.19
C SER A 208 -19.57 -15.38 -16.17
N VAL A 209 -18.33 -14.98 -15.97
CA VAL A 209 -17.95 -13.89 -15.07
C VAL A 209 -17.22 -12.81 -15.86
N THR A 210 -17.40 -11.55 -15.47
CA THR A 210 -16.70 -10.41 -16.04
C THR A 210 -15.41 -10.20 -15.26
N ARG A 211 -14.25 -10.28 -15.90
CA ARG A 211 -12.95 -10.12 -15.27
C ARG A 211 -12.23 -8.86 -15.70
N CYS A 212 -11.55 -8.21 -14.75
CA CYS A 212 -10.69 -7.06 -14.99
C CYS A 212 -9.37 -7.50 -15.64
N MET A 213 -9.02 -6.88 -16.79
CA MET A 213 -7.81 -7.19 -17.59
C MET A 213 -6.66 -6.22 -17.36
N VAL A 214 -6.81 -5.21 -16.51
CA VAL A 214 -5.84 -4.14 -16.30
C VAL A 214 -5.41 -4.06 -14.83
N ARG A 215 -4.13 -3.75 -14.59
CA ARG A 215 -3.56 -3.73 -13.23
C ARG A 215 -3.94 -2.51 -12.39
N HIS A 216 -4.31 -1.40 -12.99
CA HIS A 216 -4.60 -0.12 -12.32
C HIS A 216 -5.96 0.41 -12.76
N ALA A 217 -6.95 -0.45 -12.75
CA ALA A 217 -8.31 -0.09 -13.09
C ALA A 217 -8.99 0.57 -11.89
N LYS A 218 -9.85 1.56 -12.17
CA LYS A 218 -10.68 2.23 -11.19
C LYS A 218 -12.14 2.07 -11.53
N LEU A 219 -12.94 1.89 -10.50
CA LEU A 219 -14.39 1.90 -10.55
C LEU A 219 -14.86 3.08 -9.70
N THR A 220 -15.64 3.97 -10.28
CA THR A 220 -16.14 5.16 -9.60
C THR A 220 -17.63 4.99 -9.29
N ILE A 221 -18.03 5.24 -8.07
CA ILE A 221 -19.45 5.29 -7.68
C ILE A 221 -19.85 6.75 -7.47
N THR A 222 -20.88 7.19 -8.19
CA THR A 222 -21.48 8.51 -7.99
C THR A 222 -22.70 8.36 -7.10
N ALA A 223 -22.61 8.88 -5.88
CA ALA A 223 -23.73 8.89 -4.93
C ALA A 223 -24.78 9.91 -5.34
N LYS A 224 -25.99 9.79 -4.76
CA LYS A 224 -27.10 10.73 -5.00
C LYS A 224 -26.77 12.18 -4.65
N ASP A 225 -25.83 12.36 -3.73
CA ASP A 225 -25.33 13.66 -3.27
C ASP A 225 -24.31 14.31 -4.23
N GLY A 226 -24.06 13.70 -5.39
CA GLY A 226 -23.08 14.18 -6.38
C GLY A 226 -21.62 13.86 -6.00
N LYS A 227 -21.35 13.26 -4.85
CA LYS A 227 -20.00 12.83 -4.46
C LYS A 227 -19.59 11.57 -5.22
N THR A 228 -18.34 11.54 -5.64
CA THR A 228 -17.73 10.40 -6.34
C THR A 228 -16.76 9.67 -5.42
N PHE A 229 -16.78 8.34 -5.47
CA PHE A 229 -15.91 7.46 -4.69
C PHE A 229 -15.20 6.50 -5.62
N ASP A 230 -13.87 6.51 -5.58
CA ASP A 230 -13.03 5.67 -6.44
C ASP A 230 -12.58 4.42 -5.70
N TYR A 231 -12.77 3.27 -6.34
CA TYR A 231 -12.33 1.97 -5.87
C TYR A 231 -11.29 1.41 -6.83
N ASN A 232 -10.14 1.01 -6.32
CA ASN A 232 -9.12 0.35 -7.12
C ASN A 232 -9.48 -1.12 -7.33
N VAL A 233 -9.56 -1.54 -8.60
CA VAL A 233 -9.93 -2.92 -8.97
C VAL A 233 -8.64 -3.73 -9.22
N PRO A 234 -8.41 -4.82 -8.45
CA PRO A 234 -7.27 -5.70 -8.68
C PRO A 234 -7.31 -6.38 -10.06
N TYR A 235 -6.15 -6.67 -10.62
CA TYR A 235 -6.01 -7.46 -11.83
C TYR A 235 -6.62 -8.85 -11.64
N GLY A 236 -7.44 -9.30 -12.60
CA GLY A 236 -8.09 -10.59 -12.55
C GLY A 236 -9.32 -10.68 -11.63
N ALA A 237 -9.71 -9.58 -10.97
CA ALA A 237 -10.91 -9.53 -10.14
C ALA A 237 -12.18 -9.80 -10.95
N ASN A 238 -13.11 -10.52 -10.35
CA ASN A 238 -14.44 -10.78 -10.91
C ASN A 238 -15.35 -9.60 -10.57
N LEU A 239 -15.85 -8.91 -11.58
CA LEU A 239 -16.80 -7.80 -11.45
C LEU A 239 -18.22 -8.35 -11.37
N ASN A 240 -18.96 -7.96 -10.33
CA ASN A 240 -20.36 -8.33 -10.11
C ASN A 240 -21.32 -7.23 -10.58
N VAL A 241 -20.80 -6.10 -11.07
CA VAL A 241 -21.55 -4.93 -11.51
C VAL A 241 -21.22 -4.56 -12.94
N VAL A 242 -22.16 -3.89 -13.60
CA VAL A 242 -22.03 -3.42 -14.98
C VAL A 242 -21.93 -1.89 -15.00
N ASP A 243 -21.28 -1.35 -16.03
CA ASP A 243 -21.19 0.10 -16.22
C ASP A 243 -22.56 0.76 -16.32
N GLY A 244 -22.77 1.84 -15.57
CA GLY A 244 -24.06 2.54 -15.49
C GLY A 244 -25.09 1.89 -14.55
N GLU A 245 -24.77 0.78 -13.90
CA GLU A 245 -25.69 0.09 -12.99
C GLU A 245 -25.94 0.89 -11.70
N LYS A 246 -27.18 0.83 -11.20
CA LYS A 246 -27.53 1.39 -9.90
C LYS A 246 -27.32 0.34 -8.83
N VAL A 247 -26.42 0.63 -7.91
CA VAL A 247 -26.12 -0.23 -6.77
C VAL A 247 -26.70 0.33 -5.47
N ASN A 248 -27.11 -0.58 -4.59
CA ASN A 248 -27.53 -0.24 -3.23
C ASN A 248 -26.33 -0.35 -2.28
N ALA A 249 -26.51 0.16 -1.05
CA ALA A 249 -25.53 -0.09 0.01
C ALA A 249 -25.35 -1.60 0.24
N GLU A 250 -24.15 -2.01 0.62
CA GLU A 250 -23.74 -3.41 0.87
C GLU A 250 -23.73 -4.32 -0.38
N THR A 251 -23.84 -3.74 -1.59
CA THR A 251 -23.70 -4.51 -2.83
C THR A 251 -22.23 -4.82 -3.06
N ILE A 252 -21.92 -6.09 -3.36
CA ILE A 252 -20.55 -6.54 -3.70
C ILE A 252 -20.22 -6.05 -5.12
N LEU A 253 -19.21 -5.20 -5.23
CA LEU A 253 -18.76 -4.61 -6.49
C LEU A 253 -17.89 -5.59 -7.29
N PHE A 254 -16.90 -6.15 -6.62
CA PHE A 254 -15.99 -7.12 -7.20
C PHE A 254 -15.42 -8.05 -6.14
N GLN A 255 -14.95 -9.21 -6.60
CA GLN A 255 -14.34 -10.24 -5.76
C GLN A 255 -13.03 -10.69 -6.39
N TRP A 256 -12.03 -10.99 -5.56
CA TRP A 256 -10.76 -11.53 -6.01
C TRP A 256 -10.23 -12.53 -5.00
N ASP A 257 -9.33 -13.40 -5.45
CA ASP A 257 -8.60 -14.30 -4.57
C ASP A 257 -7.18 -13.73 -4.35
N PRO A 258 -6.84 -13.28 -3.14
CA PRO A 258 -5.53 -12.70 -2.85
C PRO A 258 -4.39 -13.72 -2.93
N TYR A 259 -4.70 -15.02 -2.91
CA TYR A 259 -3.72 -16.09 -2.97
C TYR A 259 -3.47 -16.63 -4.39
N THR A 260 -4.26 -16.19 -5.35
CA THR A 260 -4.17 -16.67 -6.74
C THR A 260 -3.67 -15.55 -7.66
N ASP A 261 -2.52 -15.77 -8.29
CA ASP A 261 -2.01 -14.88 -9.34
C ASP A 261 -2.53 -15.37 -10.70
N VAL A 262 -3.49 -14.64 -11.24
CA VAL A 262 -4.23 -15.01 -12.45
C VAL A 262 -3.47 -14.56 -13.69
N ILE A 263 -3.20 -15.48 -14.62
CA ILE A 263 -2.64 -15.16 -15.93
C ILE A 263 -3.77 -15.17 -16.97
N LEU A 264 -4.07 -13.99 -17.53
CA LEU A 264 -5.14 -13.82 -18.51
C LEU A 264 -4.58 -13.68 -19.91
N ALA A 265 -5.16 -14.43 -20.87
CA ALA A 265 -4.81 -14.33 -22.27
C ALA A 265 -5.41 -13.04 -22.87
N ARG A 266 -4.56 -12.21 -23.50
CA ARG A 266 -4.99 -10.98 -24.16
C ARG A 266 -5.52 -11.19 -25.57
N GLN A 267 -5.21 -12.34 -26.18
CA GLN A 267 -5.61 -12.68 -27.55
C GLN A 267 -6.19 -14.09 -27.59
N THR A 268 -7.10 -14.33 -28.51
CA THR A 268 -7.61 -15.67 -28.81
C THR A 268 -6.52 -16.53 -29.42
N GLY A 269 -6.32 -17.74 -28.91
CA GLY A 269 -5.30 -18.67 -29.37
C GLY A 269 -5.43 -20.02 -28.72
N THR A 270 -4.58 -20.94 -29.14
CA THR A 270 -4.46 -22.26 -28.50
C THR A 270 -3.30 -22.22 -27.53
N VAL A 271 -3.54 -22.63 -26.28
CA VAL A 271 -2.50 -22.71 -25.23
C VAL A 271 -1.76 -24.02 -25.40
N GLU A 272 -0.43 -23.94 -25.51
CA GLU A 272 0.47 -25.08 -25.47
C GLU A 272 1.32 -24.98 -24.20
N LEU A 273 1.21 -26.01 -23.35
CA LEU A 273 2.00 -26.10 -22.12
C LEU A 273 3.31 -26.85 -22.44
N LYS A 274 4.45 -26.15 -22.30
CA LYS A 274 5.79 -26.74 -22.47
C LYS A 274 6.44 -26.88 -21.10
N ASP A 275 7.14 -27.99 -20.88
CA ASP A 275 7.86 -28.29 -19.66
C ASP A 275 6.97 -28.37 -18.40
N PHE A 276 5.68 -28.65 -18.57
CA PHE A 276 4.76 -28.94 -17.47
C PHE A 276 4.68 -30.44 -17.25
N ILE A 277 5.56 -30.94 -16.38
CA ILE A 277 5.62 -32.36 -15.98
C ILE A 277 5.18 -32.45 -14.53
N GLU A 278 4.09 -33.20 -14.28
CA GLU A 278 3.54 -33.37 -12.95
C GLU A 278 4.56 -34.06 -12.02
N ASN A 279 4.73 -33.52 -10.82
CA ASN A 279 5.71 -33.90 -9.81
C ASN A 279 7.19 -33.63 -10.13
N GLU A 280 7.53 -33.07 -11.30
CA GLU A 280 8.89 -32.59 -11.62
C GLU A 280 8.94 -31.06 -11.67
N THR A 281 8.11 -30.44 -12.53
CA THR A 281 8.10 -28.97 -12.71
C THR A 281 6.95 -28.30 -12.00
N TYR A 282 5.85 -29.01 -11.74
CA TYR A 282 4.76 -28.51 -10.91
C TYR A 282 4.17 -29.62 -10.04
N GLN A 283 3.57 -29.22 -8.94
CA GLN A 283 2.85 -30.10 -8.02
C GLN A 283 1.46 -29.54 -7.75
N VAL A 284 0.44 -30.39 -7.91
CA VAL A 284 -0.93 -30.02 -7.51
C VAL A 284 -1.02 -30.18 -5.99
N CYS A 285 -1.10 -29.05 -5.29
CA CYS A 285 -1.26 -29.03 -3.85
C CYS A 285 -2.66 -28.50 -3.52
N LEU A 286 -3.49 -29.33 -2.93
CA LEU A 286 -4.77 -28.92 -2.37
C LEU A 286 -4.52 -28.41 -0.94
N LEU A 287 -4.63 -27.12 -0.72
CA LEU A 287 -4.37 -26.45 0.56
C LEU A 287 -5.09 -27.07 1.76
N TYR A 288 -6.20 -27.80 1.53
CA TYR A 288 -7.01 -28.41 2.57
C TYR A 288 -6.85 -29.93 2.73
N THR A 289 -6.21 -30.61 1.77
CA THR A 289 -6.12 -32.07 1.76
C THR A 289 -4.70 -32.59 1.67
N SER A 290 -3.74 -31.74 1.34
CA SER A 290 -2.32 -32.11 1.34
C SER A 290 -1.79 -32.02 2.76
N PRO A 291 -1.42 -33.13 3.41
CA PRO A 291 -0.76 -33.05 4.70
C PRO A 291 0.52 -32.24 4.52
N SER A 292 0.73 -31.24 5.38
CA SER A 292 2.01 -30.55 5.44
C SER A 292 3.12 -31.60 5.51
N PRO A 293 4.28 -31.39 4.87
CA PRO A 293 5.44 -32.27 5.07
C PRO A 293 5.80 -32.50 6.54
N ARG A 294 5.26 -31.65 7.44
CA ARG A 294 5.37 -31.78 8.89
C ARG A 294 4.34 -32.73 9.51
N ASP A 295 3.20 -32.89 8.86
CA ASP A 295 2.10 -33.74 9.33
C ASP A 295 2.21 -35.13 8.77
N GLY A 296 3.05 -35.32 7.76
CA GLY A 296 3.37 -36.64 7.21
C GLY A 296 4.32 -37.41 8.11
N LEU A 297 3.95 -38.66 8.42
CA LEU A 297 4.79 -39.64 9.12
C LEU A 297 6.17 -39.89 8.46
N LEU A 298 6.44 -39.25 7.31
CA LEU A 298 7.67 -39.37 6.52
C LEU A 298 8.69 -38.27 6.79
N SER A 299 8.36 -37.24 7.58
CA SER A 299 9.32 -36.26 8.04
C SER A 299 10.22 -36.89 9.10
N ARG A 300 11.13 -37.71 8.67
CA ARG A 300 12.29 -38.07 9.47
C ARG A 300 13.19 -36.84 9.51
N MET A 301 13.15 -36.12 10.61
CA MET A 301 14.25 -35.23 10.93
C MET A 301 15.50 -36.09 11.25
N PRO A 302 16.67 -35.68 10.75
CA PRO A 302 17.92 -36.25 11.22
C PRO A 302 18.16 -35.88 12.69
#